data_63f14a39cd66d57b866efbfed026c0e4
#
_entry.id   63f14a39cd66d57b866efbfed026c0e4
#
_cell.length_a   1.000
_cell.length_b   1.000
_cell.length_c   1.000
_cell.angle_alpha   90.00
_cell.angle_beta   90.00
_cell.angle_gamma   90.00
#
_symmetry.space_group_name_H-M   'P 1'
#
loop_
_entity.id
_entity.type
_entity.pdbx_description
1 polymer ?
#
loop_
_entity_poly.entity_id
_entity_poly.type
_entity_poly.pdbx_seq_one_letter_code
_entity_poly.pdbx_strand_id
1 'polypeptide(L)'
;MNFNSLVWYSSLAIGDEKNSYVADFLNRSCELLNEEINKEIKEKKLPINFKIDFLHIPKGEEGVGLLNNKLTSYTNPVFTNGHSIPKYNPSIVENIKDKSFFYFPQNVTGDSYNKFEENVKKRIFKVGRADQSAKLAFIDNEIKKHSSSKVYFFHQELRLSEKMLASHKDDKNFTSISLKDIDEKDLDQKIKSYLDEIKPEDLIVLDLNLKAFRPIFNYLNSNGLSNKVINTFGTIENRFEKISFNLIQLIGNHGIPSVSIEDLMSKIYGENVTPTDKALLLESTFRLEIPILAFQTLKKCINSGLTNIEDQNILETLLSFNNDSDVFVGKRIQYGFNQSNENILKENYAYTFPNSLQNEKFKIPKILHPSQFSTINGKIQQFNTVYNYIDVLRITNIDIKEKTWTAEFYLDLVSQSDDPLNQVIFNNLSSTNDKFSSKEIWRRKDDDDYNTVRYYIVANFDFLAIADNYPFDWQSVYISMTLKDNSKHILQPIPLELVDDEFDINEWHIENAFSGIKYKKNFLYKDT
;
A
#
# COMPACT_ATOMS: atom_id res chain seq x y z
N MET A 1 33.93 -0.34 -0.90
CA MET A 1 33.21 0.36 -1.99
C MET A 1 32.17 1.29 -1.36
N ASN A 2 31.96 2.48 -1.95
CA ASN A 2 31.06 3.49 -1.40
C ASN A 2 29.81 3.62 -2.29
N PHE A 3 28.62 3.61 -1.67
CA PHE A 3 27.34 3.77 -2.34
C PHE A 3 26.47 4.76 -1.58
N ASN A 4 25.60 5.45 -2.30
CA ASN A 4 24.69 6.42 -1.72
C ASN A 4 23.24 6.11 -2.10
N SER A 5 22.32 6.43 -1.20
CA SER A 5 20.91 6.56 -1.54
C SER A 5 20.43 7.94 -1.17
N LEU A 6 19.76 8.62 -2.07
CA LEU A 6 19.12 9.89 -1.81
C LEU A 6 17.61 9.69 -1.79
N VAL A 7 17.02 9.83 -0.62
CA VAL A 7 15.58 9.96 -0.44
C VAL A 7 15.23 11.42 -0.45
N TRP A 8 14.26 11.81 -1.26
CA TRP A 8 13.84 13.19 -1.29
C TRP A 8 12.32 13.35 -1.39
N TYR A 9 11.85 14.47 -0.90
CA TYR A 9 10.45 14.82 -0.84
C TYR A 9 10.23 16.23 -1.41
N SER A 10 9.30 16.35 -2.34
CA SER A 10 8.87 17.65 -2.86
C SER A 10 7.57 18.05 -2.18
N SER A 11 7.51 19.28 -1.70
CA SER A 11 6.29 19.85 -1.11
C SER A 11 5.08 19.68 -2.04
N LEU A 12 3.98 19.23 -1.45
CA LEU A 12 2.70 19.03 -2.11
C LEU A 12 1.76 20.23 -1.82
N ALA A 13 0.62 20.28 -2.50
CA ALA A 13 -0.41 21.31 -2.27
C ALA A 13 -1.31 20.97 -1.05
N ILE A 14 -0.69 20.55 0.08
CA ILE A 14 -1.36 20.14 1.33
C ILE A 14 -1.14 21.11 2.51
N GLY A 15 -0.41 22.19 2.27
CA GLY A 15 -0.01 23.17 3.29
C GLY A 15 1.38 22.91 3.87
N ASP A 16 2.03 23.97 4.34
CA ASP A 16 3.44 23.94 4.76
C ASP A 16 3.65 23.11 6.02
N GLU A 17 2.72 23.15 6.97
CA GLU A 17 2.78 22.37 8.21
C GLU A 17 2.78 20.88 7.93
N LYS A 18 1.84 20.41 7.09
CA LYS A 18 1.76 19.00 6.69
C LYS A 18 2.98 18.56 5.87
N ASN A 19 3.49 19.43 5.00
CA ASN A 19 4.72 19.14 4.25
C ASN A 19 5.92 19.00 5.19
N SER A 20 6.04 19.87 6.19
CA SER A 20 7.10 19.80 7.20
C SER A 20 7.00 18.54 8.03
N TYR A 21 5.79 18.11 8.39
CA TYR A 21 5.55 16.88 9.14
C TYR A 21 5.96 15.63 8.34
N VAL A 22 5.58 15.55 7.06
CA VAL A 22 6.01 14.45 6.18
C VAL A 22 7.53 14.46 5.98
N ALA A 23 8.14 15.63 5.80
CA ALA A 23 9.58 15.75 5.62
C ALA A 23 10.35 15.32 6.88
N ASP A 24 9.89 15.71 8.07
CA ASP A 24 10.46 15.27 9.36
C ASP A 24 10.38 13.75 9.51
N PHE A 25 9.23 13.17 9.24
CA PHE A 25 9.06 11.71 9.26
C PHE A 25 10.03 10.98 8.33
N LEU A 26 10.14 11.44 7.10
CA LEU A 26 11.05 10.82 6.13
C LEU A 26 12.50 10.97 6.53
N ASN A 27 12.89 12.13 7.06
CA ASN A 27 14.25 12.38 7.53
C ASN A 27 14.62 11.43 8.68
N ARG A 28 13.81 11.38 9.73
CA ARG A 28 14.02 10.47 10.88
C ARG A 28 14.01 9.00 10.45
N SER A 29 13.12 8.65 9.52
CA SER A 29 13.10 7.30 8.96
C SER A 29 14.39 6.95 8.23
N CYS A 30 14.97 7.89 7.48
CA CYS A 30 16.26 7.70 6.81
C CYS A 30 17.41 7.54 7.81
N GLU A 31 17.38 8.28 8.92
CA GLU A 31 18.37 8.17 10.01
C GLU A 31 18.32 6.76 10.63
N LEU A 32 17.13 6.29 11.02
CA LEU A 32 16.93 4.94 11.59
C LEU A 32 17.34 3.84 10.60
N LEU A 33 16.94 3.96 9.34
CA LEU A 33 17.34 3.00 8.30
C LEU A 33 18.87 2.98 8.09
N ASN A 34 19.49 4.14 8.16
CA ASN A 34 20.95 4.24 8.02
C ASN A 34 21.67 3.57 9.19
N GLU A 35 21.16 3.69 10.41
CA GLU A 35 21.66 2.98 11.59
C GLU A 35 21.47 1.46 11.45
N GLU A 36 20.26 0.99 11.10
CA GLU A 36 19.97 -0.43 10.89
C GLU A 36 20.90 -1.06 9.83
N ILE A 37 21.06 -0.39 8.69
CA ILE A 37 21.91 -0.87 7.60
C ILE A 37 23.38 -0.89 8.00
N ASN A 38 23.88 0.16 8.64
CA ASN A 38 25.27 0.23 9.09
C ASN A 38 25.59 -0.79 10.18
N LYS A 39 24.63 -1.10 11.05
CA LYS A 39 24.73 -2.20 12.02
C LYS A 39 24.89 -3.53 11.28
N GLU A 40 24.03 -3.83 10.31
CA GLU A 40 24.11 -5.06 9.51
C GLU A 40 25.43 -5.17 8.73
N ILE A 41 25.91 -4.05 8.13
CA ILE A 41 27.21 -4.01 7.44
C ILE A 41 28.35 -4.43 8.37
N LYS A 42 28.36 -3.89 9.60
CA LYS A 42 29.39 -4.21 10.60
C LYS A 42 29.30 -5.67 11.08
N GLU A 43 28.10 -6.13 11.44
CA GLU A 43 27.88 -7.49 11.94
C GLU A 43 28.26 -8.54 10.91
N LYS A 44 27.88 -8.33 9.65
CA LYS A 44 28.18 -9.26 8.54
C LYS A 44 29.50 -9.00 7.84
N LYS A 45 30.27 -7.99 8.28
CA LYS A 45 31.56 -7.59 7.71
C LYS A 45 31.48 -7.38 6.19
N LEU A 46 30.41 -6.73 5.71
CA LEU A 46 30.25 -6.48 4.29
C LEU A 46 31.26 -5.44 3.81
N PRO A 47 31.93 -5.63 2.63
CA PRO A 47 33.00 -4.76 2.13
C PRO A 47 32.47 -3.48 1.46
N ILE A 48 31.40 -2.90 2.00
CA ILE A 48 30.74 -1.69 1.48
C ILE A 48 30.54 -0.65 2.57
N ASN A 49 30.52 0.61 2.16
CA ASN A 49 29.96 1.73 2.92
C ASN A 49 28.70 2.18 2.20
N PHE A 50 27.62 2.25 2.92
CA PHE A 50 26.32 2.69 2.39
C PHE A 50 25.82 3.87 3.20
N LYS A 51 25.39 4.94 2.52
CA LYS A 51 24.89 6.15 3.16
C LYS A 51 23.54 6.53 2.58
N ILE A 52 22.60 6.84 3.46
CA ILE A 52 21.29 7.39 3.11
C ILE A 52 21.31 8.88 3.44
N ASP A 53 21.05 9.72 2.44
CA ASP A 53 20.82 11.15 2.60
C ASP A 53 19.34 11.45 2.38
N PHE A 54 18.82 12.45 3.12
CA PHE A 54 17.48 12.98 2.91
C PHE A 54 17.54 14.43 2.40
N LEU A 55 16.60 14.80 1.50
CA LEU A 55 16.47 16.16 0.98
C LEU A 55 14.98 16.54 0.85
N HIS A 56 14.58 17.59 1.54
CA HIS A 56 13.29 18.25 1.32
C HIS A 56 13.48 19.41 0.33
N ILE A 57 12.67 19.43 -0.72
CA ILE A 57 12.71 20.47 -1.75
C ILE A 57 11.37 21.20 -1.87
N PRO A 58 11.37 22.50 -2.19
CA PRO A 58 10.16 23.23 -2.50
C PRO A 58 9.47 22.67 -3.75
N LYS A 59 8.21 23.04 -3.94
CA LYS A 59 7.45 22.66 -5.13
C LYS A 59 7.95 23.41 -6.36
N GLY A 60 7.99 22.74 -7.50
CA GLY A 60 8.25 23.35 -8.80
C GLY A 60 9.71 23.29 -9.26
N GLU A 61 10.07 24.18 -10.18
CA GLU A 61 11.37 24.15 -10.86
C GLU A 61 12.55 24.49 -9.94
N GLU A 62 12.35 25.38 -8.98
CA GLU A 62 13.36 25.69 -7.97
C GLU A 62 13.77 24.43 -7.18
N GLY A 63 12.78 23.65 -6.75
CA GLY A 63 13.02 22.38 -6.06
C GLY A 63 13.77 21.40 -6.94
N VAL A 64 13.43 21.31 -8.22
CA VAL A 64 14.15 20.48 -9.20
C VAL A 64 15.60 20.94 -9.36
N GLY A 65 15.85 22.24 -9.36
CA GLY A 65 17.20 22.80 -9.40
C GLY A 65 18.05 22.41 -8.18
N LEU A 66 17.48 22.49 -6.97
CA LEU A 66 18.14 22.04 -5.75
C LEU A 66 18.45 20.55 -5.77
N LEU A 67 17.49 19.73 -6.22
CA LEU A 67 17.68 18.29 -6.37
C LEU A 67 18.80 17.95 -7.35
N ASN A 68 18.83 18.61 -8.51
CA ASN A 68 19.87 18.42 -9.51
C ASN A 68 21.24 18.75 -8.97
N ASN A 69 21.40 19.86 -8.24
CA ASN A 69 22.65 20.24 -7.60
C ASN A 69 23.10 19.17 -6.59
N LYS A 70 22.18 18.62 -5.79
CA LYS A 70 22.50 17.55 -4.84
C LYS A 70 22.90 16.27 -5.56
N LEU A 71 22.15 15.83 -6.58
CA LEU A 71 22.45 14.61 -7.34
C LEU A 71 23.79 14.70 -8.08
N THR A 72 24.11 15.86 -8.67
CA THR A 72 25.38 16.07 -9.37
C THR A 72 26.58 16.15 -8.43
N SER A 73 26.38 16.40 -7.13
CA SER A 73 27.46 16.40 -6.14
C SER A 73 27.99 15.02 -5.78
N TYR A 74 27.24 13.95 -6.08
CA TYR A 74 27.70 12.59 -5.80
C TYR A 74 28.79 12.14 -6.78
N THR A 75 29.84 11.53 -6.24
CA THR A 75 30.95 10.92 -7.01
C THR A 75 30.85 9.41 -7.08
N ASN A 76 30.05 8.80 -6.20
CA ASN A 76 29.78 7.36 -6.14
C ASN A 76 28.41 7.05 -6.70
N PRO A 77 28.09 5.79 -7.03
CA PRO A 77 26.77 5.38 -7.47
C PRO A 77 25.67 5.83 -6.50
N VAL A 78 24.60 6.41 -7.04
CA VAL A 78 23.46 6.90 -6.25
C VAL A 78 22.15 6.25 -6.68
N PHE A 79 21.41 5.77 -5.68
CA PHE A 79 20.05 5.28 -5.85
C PHE A 79 19.07 6.36 -5.37
N THR A 80 18.10 6.72 -6.19
CA THR A 80 17.18 7.81 -5.82
C THR A 80 15.77 7.60 -6.34
N ASN A 81 14.78 8.01 -5.54
CA ASN A 81 13.39 8.01 -5.98
C ASN A 81 13.15 9.08 -7.06
N GLY A 82 12.12 8.85 -7.89
CA GLY A 82 11.71 9.80 -8.91
C GLY A 82 10.72 10.85 -8.41
N HIS A 83 10.46 11.85 -9.24
CA HIS A 83 9.50 12.91 -8.96
C HIS A 83 8.06 12.40 -9.08
N SER A 84 7.19 12.77 -8.14
CA SER A 84 5.77 12.42 -8.15
C SER A 84 5.03 13.06 -9.35
N ILE A 85 5.49 14.21 -9.82
CA ILE A 85 4.97 14.88 -11.02
C ILE A 85 5.81 14.43 -12.24
N PRO A 86 5.24 13.64 -13.16
CA PRO A 86 6.00 13.00 -14.25
C PRO A 86 6.79 13.94 -15.16
N LYS A 87 6.28 15.16 -15.37
CA LYS A 87 6.91 16.14 -16.28
C LYS A 87 8.33 16.56 -15.87
N TYR A 88 8.69 16.43 -14.56
CA TYR A 88 10.01 16.82 -14.07
C TYR A 88 11.05 15.69 -14.17
N ASN A 89 10.61 14.43 -14.27
CA ASN A 89 11.53 13.29 -14.34
C ASN A 89 12.55 13.39 -15.50
N PRO A 90 12.18 13.80 -16.72
CA PRO A 90 13.14 13.92 -17.80
C PRO A 90 14.26 14.92 -17.53
N SER A 91 13.94 16.08 -16.95
CA SER A 91 14.94 17.11 -16.61
C SER A 91 15.91 16.62 -15.55
N ILE A 92 15.42 15.85 -14.55
CA ILE A 92 16.29 15.28 -13.51
C ILE A 92 17.25 14.26 -14.14
N VAL A 93 16.74 13.33 -14.95
CA VAL A 93 17.56 12.29 -15.60
C VAL A 93 18.59 12.91 -16.53
N GLU A 94 18.23 13.93 -17.30
CA GLU A 94 19.15 14.64 -18.21
C GLU A 94 20.36 15.20 -17.46
N ASN A 95 20.17 15.71 -16.23
CA ASN A 95 21.26 16.27 -15.43
C ASN A 95 22.19 15.22 -14.81
N ILE A 96 21.77 13.98 -14.70
CA ILE A 96 22.55 12.90 -14.07
C ILE A 96 22.95 11.80 -15.05
N LYS A 97 22.60 11.90 -16.33
CA LYS A 97 22.82 10.84 -17.34
C LYS A 97 24.27 10.38 -17.46
N ASP A 98 25.24 11.28 -17.23
CA ASP A 98 26.67 11.01 -17.32
C ASP A 98 27.28 10.50 -16.00
N LYS A 99 26.47 10.34 -14.96
CA LYS A 99 26.83 9.83 -13.64
C LYS A 99 26.45 8.36 -13.49
N SER A 100 27.03 7.68 -12.50
CA SER A 100 26.51 6.39 -12.05
C SER A 100 25.29 6.62 -11.17
N PHE A 101 24.12 6.29 -11.67
CA PHE A 101 22.85 6.48 -10.98
C PHE A 101 21.88 5.34 -11.25
N PHE A 102 20.92 5.14 -10.32
CA PHE A 102 19.77 4.26 -10.45
C PHE A 102 18.52 5.05 -10.01
N TYR A 103 17.64 5.30 -10.96
CA TYR A 103 16.49 6.19 -10.79
C TYR A 103 15.19 5.41 -10.73
N PHE A 104 14.37 5.67 -9.70
CA PHE A 104 13.16 4.92 -9.42
C PHE A 104 11.91 5.82 -9.45
N PRO A 105 11.45 6.24 -10.63
CA PRO A 105 10.25 7.04 -10.78
C PRO A 105 8.99 6.18 -10.60
N GLN A 106 7.96 6.77 -9.97
CA GLN A 106 6.64 6.15 -9.94
C GLN A 106 6.00 6.10 -11.33
N ASN A 107 6.12 7.18 -12.09
CA ASN A 107 5.57 7.30 -13.43
C ASN A 107 6.58 7.95 -14.36
N VAL A 108 6.74 7.38 -15.56
CA VAL A 108 7.45 7.98 -16.67
C VAL A 108 6.49 8.02 -17.85
N THR A 109 6.23 9.21 -18.37
CA THR A 109 5.42 9.35 -19.60
C THR A 109 6.22 8.90 -20.81
N GLY A 110 5.60 8.09 -21.69
CA GLY A 110 6.27 7.40 -22.80
C GLY A 110 7.13 8.30 -23.69
N ASP A 111 6.60 9.44 -24.13
CA ASP A 111 7.31 10.35 -25.06
C ASP A 111 8.57 10.96 -24.46
N SER A 112 8.56 11.27 -23.17
CA SER A 112 9.72 11.83 -22.47
C SER A 112 10.80 10.80 -22.24
N TYR A 113 10.40 9.54 -21.96
CA TYR A 113 11.30 8.42 -21.74
C TYR A 113 11.99 7.96 -23.03
N ASN A 114 11.27 7.97 -24.13
CA ASN A 114 11.79 7.53 -25.45
C ASN A 114 12.94 8.39 -25.97
N LYS A 115 13.12 9.61 -25.45
CA LYS A 115 14.20 10.53 -25.84
C LYS A 115 15.57 10.16 -25.27
N PHE A 116 15.63 9.36 -24.22
CA PHE A 116 16.91 8.97 -23.61
C PHE A 116 17.60 7.88 -24.41
N GLU A 117 18.93 7.89 -24.35
CA GLU A 117 19.77 6.80 -24.89
C GLU A 117 19.51 5.51 -24.11
N GLU A 118 19.75 4.36 -24.74
CA GLU A 118 19.49 3.05 -24.14
C GLU A 118 20.32 2.78 -22.88
N ASN A 119 21.54 3.27 -22.80
CA ASN A 119 22.40 3.17 -21.61
C ASN A 119 21.80 3.94 -20.41
N VAL A 120 21.12 5.06 -20.66
CA VAL A 120 20.41 5.85 -19.65
C VAL A 120 19.10 5.15 -19.24
N LYS A 121 18.32 4.68 -20.23
CA LYS A 121 17.06 3.96 -19.98
C LYS A 121 17.23 2.74 -19.09
N LYS A 122 18.33 1.99 -19.27
CA LYS A 122 18.65 0.81 -18.45
C LYS A 122 18.80 1.12 -16.95
N ARG A 123 19.04 2.37 -16.58
CA ARG A 123 19.21 2.81 -15.19
C ARG A 123 17.94 3.40 -14.56
N ILE A 124 16.83 3.39 -15.31
CA ILE A 124 15.54 3.91 -14.86
C ILE A 124 14.58 2.75 -14.62
N PHE A 125 14.25 2.51 -13.35
CA PHE A 125 13.37 1.43 -12.92
C PHE A 125 12.00 1.99 -12.54
N LYS A 126 10.98 1.66 -13.31
CA LYS A 126 9.62 2.16 -13.10
C LYS A 126 8.96 1.40 -11.94
N VAL A 127 9.03 1.97 -10.75
CA VAL A 127 8.47 1.38 -9.51
C VAL A 127 6.99 1.69 -9.30
N GLY A 128 6.45 2.62 -10.08
CA GLY A 128 5.07 3.03 -9.96
C GLY A 128 4.09 2.04 -10.57
N ARG A 129 2.85 2.31 -10.30
CA ARG A 129 1.66 1.58 -10.76
C ARG A 129 1.44 1.80 -12.25
N ALA A 130 2.32 1.35 -13.10
CA ALA A 130 2.23 1.65 -14.53
C ALA A 130 1.02 0.97 -15.19
N ASP A 131 0.46 -0.08 -14.59
CA ASP A 131 -0.58 -0.84 -15.26
C ASP A 131 -1.99 -0.46 -14.82
N GLN A 132 -2.61 0.38 -15.64
CA GLN A 132 -4.05 0.63 -15.55
C GLN A 132 -4.89 -0.61 -15.95
N SER A 133 -4.25 -1.68 -16.44
CA SER A 133 -4.94 -2.91 -16.88
C SER A 133 -5.65 -3.61 -15.74
N ALA A 134 -5.05 -3.62 -14.53
CA ALA A 134 -5.69 -4.23 -13.36
C ALA A 134 -6.92 -3.43 -12.90
N LYS A 135 -6.84 -2.09 -12.95
CA LYS A 135 -8.01 -1.23 -12.66
C LYS A 135 -9.09 -1.43 -13.71
N LEU A 136 -8.71 -1.45 -14.98
CA LEU A 136 -9.63 -1.68 -16.10
C LEU A 136 -10.31 -3.05 -15.96
N ALA A 137 -9.55 -4.12 -15.72
CA ALA A 137 -10.10 -5.46 -15.54
C ALA A 137 -11.08 -5.54 -14.35
N PHE A 138 -10.80 -4.84 -13.25
CA PHE A 138 -11.72 -4.74 -12.13
C PHE A 138 -13.02 -4.02 -12.53
N ILE A 139 -12.93 -2.87 -13.19
CA ILE A 139 -14.09 -2.09 -13.62
C ILE A 139 -14.91 -2.88 -14.63
N ASP A 140 -14.28 -3.50 -15.65
CA ASP A 140 -14.94 -4.34 -16.64
C ASP A 140 -15.71 -5.51 -16.00
N ASN A 141 -15.15 -6.10 -14.94
CA ASN A 141 -15.84 -7.15 -14.19
C ASN A 141 -17.07 -6.61 -13.43
N GLU A 142 -16.95 -5.43 -12.82
CA GLU A 142 -18.09 -4.80 -12.15
C GLU A 142 -19.16 -4.35 -13.15
N ILE A 143 -18.78 -3.84 -14.34
CA ILE A 143 -19.73 -3.52 -15.42
C ILE A 143 -20.47 -4.78 -15.87
N LYS A 144 -19.79 -5.91 -16.03
CA LYS A 144 -20.42 -7.19 -16.40
C LYS A 144 -21.42 -7.68 -15.36
N LYS A 145 -21.13 -7.49 -14.08
CA LYS A 145 -22.08 -7.81 -12.99
C LYS A 145 -23.34 -6.94 -13.03
N HIS A 146 -23.23 -5.76 -13.61
CA HIS A 146 -24.33 -4.78 -13.74
C HIS A 146 -24.84 -4.66 -15.19
N SER A 147 -24.81 -5.72 -15.97
CA SER A 147 -25.10 -5.75 -17.40
C SER A 147 -26.49 -5.24 -17.82
N SER A 148 -27.45 -5.20 -16.89
CA SER A 148 -28.80 -4.66 -17.09
C SER A 148 -28.95 -3.17 -16.78
N SER A 149 -27.94 -2.53 -16.19
CA SER A 149 -27.97 -1.16 -15.71
C SER A 149 -27.11 -0.27 -16.62
N LYS A 150 -27.34 1.05 -16.57
CA LYS A 150 -26.46 2.00 -17.23
C LYS A 150 -25.18 2.20 -16.43
N VAL A 151 -24.12 2.52 -17.13
CA VAL A 151 -22.82 2.90 -16.58
C VAL A 151 -22.54 4.35 -16.94
N TYR A 152 -22.37 5.19 -15.93
CA TYR A 152 -21.99 6.58 -16.11
C TYR A 152 -20.52 6.74 -15.75
N PHE A 153 -19.71 7.08 -16.75
CA PHE A 153 -18.25 7.23 -16.61
C PHE A 153 -17.88 8.72 -16.65
N PHE A 154 -17.62 9.31 -15.49
CA PHE A 154 -17.13 10.68 -15.38
C PHE A 154 -15.60 10.68 -15.42
N HIS A 155 -15.00 11.47 -16.31
CA HIS A 155 -13.56 11.47 -16.49
C HIS A 155 -12.98 12.84 -16.89
N GLN A 156 -11.66 12.99 -16.69
CA GLN A 156 -10.89 14.16 -17.09
C GLN A 156 -9.83 13.81 -18.16
N GLU A 157 -10.11 12.82 -19.02
CA GLU A 157 -9.19 12.31 -20.05
C GLU A 157 -7.83 11.91 -19.47
N LEU A 158 -7.85 11.27 -18.30
CA LEU A 158 -6.68 10.66 -17.69
C LEU A 158 -6.35 9.33 -18.41
N ARG A 159 -5.20 8.75 -18.07
CA ARG A 159 -4.68 7.55 -18.75
C ARG A 159 -5.61 6.33 -18.73
N LEU A 160 -6.42 6.17 -17.67
CA LEU A 160 -7.43 5.13 -17.60
C LEU A 160 -8.61 5.44 -18.52
N SER A 161 -8.98 6.73 -18.63
CA SER A 161 -10.07 7.19 -19.48
C SER A 161 -9.92 6.75 -20.93
N GLU A 162 -8.72 6.88 -21.53
CA GLU A 162 -8.45 6.45 -22.89
C GLU A 162 -8.75 4.96 -23.11
N LYS A 163 -8.30 4.13 -22.17
CA LYS A 163 -8.51 2.67 -22.22
C LYS A 163 -9.99 2.30 -22.03
N MET A 164 -10.67 2.95 -21.08
CA MET A 164 -12.10 2.76 -20.83
C MET A 164 -12.95 3.12 -22.05
N LEU A 165 -12.69 4.28 -22.66
CA LEU A 165 -13.39 4.72 -23.86
C LEU A 165 -13.17 3.78 -25.04
N ALA A 166 -11.96 3.25 -25.19
CA ALA A 166 -11.65 2.28 -26.24
C ALA A 166 -12.36 0.93 -26.01
N SER A 167 -12.40 0.45 -24.76
CA SER A 167 -13.02 -0.85 -24.40
C SER A 167 -14.55 -0.85 -24.53
N HIS A 168 -15.20 0.29 -24.25
CA HIS A 168 -16.66 0.40 -24.19
C HIS A 168 -17.26 1.28 -25.30
N LYS A 169 -16.51 1.48 -26.40
CA LYS A 169 -16.92 2.35 -27.51
C LYS A 169 -18.29 2.02 -28.10
N ASP A 170 -18.61 0.74 -28.19
CA ASP A 170 -19.84 0.23 -28.83
C ASP A 170 -20.89 -0.23 -27.80
N ASP A 171 -20.65 0.01 -26.51
CA ASP A 171 -21.57 -0.37 -25.44
C ASP A 171 -22.68 0.69 -25.29
N LYS A 172 -23.91 0.31 -25.62
CA LYS A 172 -25.08 1.20 -25.55
C LYS A 172 -25.47 1.61 -24.13
N ASN A 173 -25.06 0.84 -23.14
CA ASN A 173 -25.34 1.12 -21.73
C ASN A 173 -24.25 1.97 -21.09
N PHE A 174 -23.16 2.28 -21.81
CA PHE A 174 -22.05 3.06 -21.30
C PHE A 174 -22.14 4.53 -21.74
N THR A 175 -22.27 5.44 -20.79
CA THR A 175 -22.35 6.88 -21.01
C THR A 175 -21.08 7.55 -20.52
N SER A 176 -20.31 8.09 -21.42
CA SER A 176 -19.07 8.84 -21.12
C SER A 176 -19.36 10.32 -20.92
N ILE A 177 -18.85 10.90 -19.84
CA ILE A 177 -19.04 12.29 -19.46
C ILE A 177 -17.67 12.91 -19.18
N SER A 178 -17.18 13.72 -20.14
CA SER A 178 -15.93 14.44 -19.97
C SER A 178 -16.13 15.69 -19.11
N LEU A 179 -15.33 15.80 -18.06
CA LEU A 179 -15.22 16.96 -17.19
C LEU A 179 -13.88 17.70 -17.39
N LYS A 180 -13.20 17.45 -18.51
CA LYS A 180 -12.00 18.17 -18.90
C LYS A 180 -12.32 19.63 -19.19
N ASP A 181 -11.44 20.51 -18.75
CA ASP A 181 -11.49 21.95 -19.02
C ASP A 181 -12.79 22.68 -18.61
N ILE A 182 -13.53 22.10 -17.64
CA ILE A 182 -14.71 22.75 -17.09
C ILE A 182 -14.29 23.68 -15.95
N ASP A 183 -14.73 24.92 -16.02
CA ASP A 183 -14.55 25.87 -14.93
C ASP A 183 -15.26 25.38 -13.66
N GLU A 184 -14.64 25.61 -12.52
CA GLU A 184 -15.14 25.18 -11.22
C GLU A 184 -16.57 25.70 -10.93
N LYS A 185 -16.92 26.85 -11.50
CA LYS A 185 -18.26 27.46 -11.39
C LYS A 185 -19.36 26.72 -12.14
N ASP A 186 -19.00 26.09 -13.26
CA ASP A 186 -19.94 25.39 -14.12
C ASP A 186 -20.00 23.88 -13.81
N LEU A 187 -19.05 23.40 -13.01
CA LEU A 187 -18.87 22.00 -12.68
C LEU A 187 -20.12 21.45 -11.96
N ASP A 188 -20.62 22.15 -10.94
CA ASP A 188 -21.77 21.71 -10.16
C ASP A 188 -23.04 21.60 -11.00
N GLN A 189 -23.29 22.59 -11.89
CA GLN A 189 -24.48 22.59 -12.76
C GLN A 189 -24.41 21.45 -13.79
N LYS A 190 -23.24 21.23 -14.37
CA LYS A 190 -23.04 20.16 -15.36
C LYS A 190 -23.16 18.77 -14.72
N ILE A 191 -22.55 18.57 -13.56
CA ILE A 191 -22.67 17.34 -12.79
C ILE A 191 -24.13 17.05 -12.44
N LYS A 192 -24.83 18.06 -11.92
CA LYS A 192 -26.24 17.94 -11.54
C LYS A 192 -27.12 17.45 -12.69
N SER A 193 -26.95 18.00 -13.91
CA SER A 193 -27.76 17.62 -15.06
C SER A 193 -27.67 16.14 -15.44
N TYR A 194 -26.50 15.51 -15.19
CA TYR A 194 -26.32 14.07 -15.41
C TYR A 194 -26.76 13.23 -14.23
N LEU A 195 -26.48 13.69 -12.99
CA LEU A 195 -26.80 12.93 -11.80
C LEU A 195 -28.30 12.84 -11.53
N ASP A 196 -29.09 13.83 -11.97
CA ASP A 196 -30.56 13.82 -11.88
C ASP A 196 -31.21 12.70 -12.75
N GLU A 197 -30.48 12.16 -13.76
CA GLU A 197 -30.93 11.07 -14.62
C GLU A 197 -30.53 9.67 -14.11
N ILE A 198 -29.64 9.60 -13.12
CA ILE A 198 -29.07 8.34 -12.63
C ILE A 198 -30.07 7.64 -11.71
N LYS A 199 -30.31 6.36 -11.98
CA LYS A 199 -31.14 5.50 -11.17
C LYS A 199 -30.32 4.76 -10.11
N PRO A 200 -30.94 4.32 -8.99
CA PRO A 200 -30.23 3.62 -7.92
C PRO A 200 -29.46 2.36 -8.36
N GLU A 201 -29.93 1.68 -9.40
CA GLU A 201 -29.28 0.49 -9.96
C GLU A 201 -28.11 0.78 -10.89
N ASP A 202 -27.93 2.02 -11.34
CA ASP A 202 -26.87 2.39 -12.27
C ASP A 202 -25.50 2.43 -11.59
N LEU A 203 -24.46 2.07 -12.34
CA LEU A 203 -23.07 2.09 -11.90
C LEU A 203 -22.42 3.43 -12.24
N ILE A 204 -21.75 4.03 -11.29
CA ILE A 204 -21.00 5.27 -11.47
C ILE A 204 -19.51 4.96 -11.39
N VAL A 205 -18.76 5.33 -12.41
CA VAL A 205 -17.29 5.20 -12.45
C VAL A 205 -16.66 6.58 -12.55
N LEU A 206 -15.73 6.88 -11.66
CA LEU A 206 -15.09 8.20 -11.54
C LEU A 206 -13.57 8.06 -11.80
N ASP A 207 -13.08 8.66 -12.89
CA ASP A 207 -11.65 8.81 -13.20
C ASP A 207 -11.28 10.30 -13.16
N LEU A 208 -11.33 10.87 -11.96
CA LEU A 208 -11.30 12.30 -11.68
C LEU A 208 -10.23 12.64 -10.65
N ASN A 209 -9.65 13.83 -10.76
CA ASN A 209 -8.84 14.37 -9.67
C ASN A 209 -9.72 14.77 -8.46
N LEU A 210 -9.11 15.04 -7.32
CA LEU A 210 -9.81 15.34 -6.07
C LEU A 210 -10.77 16.54 -6.19
N LYS A 211 -10.42 17.57 -6.96
CA LYS A 211 -11.26 18.76 -7.13
C LYS A 211 -12.57 18.45 -7.84
N ALA A 212 -12.53 17.63 -8.88
CA ALA A 212 -13.74 17.23 -9.62
C ALA A 212 -14.51 16.09 -8.92
N PHE A 213 -13.83 15.28 -8.12
CA PHE A 213 -14.45 14.21 -7.35
C PHE A 213 -15.37 14.73 -6.23
N ARG A 214 -14.92 15.73 -5.45
CA ARG A 214 -15.64 16.27 -4.29
C ARG A 214 -17.06 16.75 -4.58
N PRO A 215 -17.33 17.54 -5.63
CA PRO A 215 -18.69 17.94 -6.00
C PRO A 215 -19.62 16.76 -6.23
N ILE A 216 -19.16 15.73 -6.97
CA ILE A 216 -19.96 14.52 -7.23
C ILE A 216 -20.24 13.77 -5.94
N PHE A 217 -19.20 13.57 -5.11
CA PHE A 217 -19.33 12.92 -3.82
C PHE A 217 -20.37 13.61 -2.93
N ASN A 218 -20.25 14.93 -2.82
CA ASN A 218 -21.17 15.74 -2.01
C ASN A 218 -22.60 15.67 -2.54
N TYR A 219 -22.80 15.73 -3.87
CA TYR A 219 -24.11 15.63 -4.47
C TYR A 219 -24.76 14.27 -4.19
N LEU A 220 -24.06 13.17 -4.43
CA LEU A 220 -24.55 11.81 -4.16
C LEU A 220 -24.96 11.64 -2.69
N ASN A 221 -24.13 12.14 -1.78
CA ASN A 221 -24.36 12.02 -0.35
C ASN A 221 -25.54 12.88 0.13
N SER A 222 -25.62 14.14 -0.33
CA SER A 222 -26.68 15.08 0.05
C SER A 222 -28.05 14.68 -0.48
N ASN A 223 -28.10 13.96 -1.60
CA ASN A 223 -29.35 13.46 -2.17
C ASN A 223 -29.69 12.02 -1.75
N GLY A 224 -28.90 11.42 -0.87
CA GLY A 224 -29.17 10.09 -0.33
C GLY A 224 -29.14 8.99 -1.40
N LEU A 225 -28.39 9.17 -2.50
CA LEU A 225 -28.30 8.20 -3.57
C LEU A 225 -27.54 6.94 -3.11
N SER A 226 -28.08 5.77 -3.44
CA SER A 226 -27.57 4.46 -2.97
C SER A 226 -26.74 3.70 -4.01
N ASN A 227 -26.33 4.38 -5.09
CA ASN A 227 -25.60 3.78 -6.20
C ASN A 227 -24.30 3.09 -5.77
N LYS A 228 -23.85 2.16 -6.59
CA LYS A 228 -22.46 1.69 -6.53
C LYS A 228 -21.57 2.69 -7.29
N VAL A 229 -20.55 3.19 -6.60
CA VAL A 229 -19.60 4.18 -7.15
C VAL A 229 -18.21 3.59 -7.12
N ILE A 230 -17.52 3.58 -8.25
CA ILE A 230 -16.10 3.17 -8.35
C ILE A 230 -15.27 4.43 -8.59
N ASN A 231 -14.39 4.76 -7.66
CA ASN A 231 -13.43 5.85 -7.81
C ASN A 231 -12.03 5.29 -8.09
N THR A 232 -11.42 5.75 -9.18
CA THR A 232 -10.13 5.23 -9.65
C THR A 232 -8.94 6.08 -9.24
N PHE A 233 -9.19 7.30 -8.78
CA PHE A 233 -8.17 8.29 -8.49
C PHE A 233 -8.43 9.00 -7.18
N GLY A 234 -7.34 9.27 -6.45
CA GLY A 234 -7.41 9.99 -5.18
C GLY A 234 -7.61 9.09 -3.96
N THR A 235 -7.47 9.69 -2.80
CA THR A 235 -7.75 9.09 -1.50
C THR A 235 -8.98 9.78 -0.90
N ILE A 236 -9.81 9.05 -0.22
CA ILE A 236 -10.81 9.65 0.65
C ILE A 236 -10.04 10.10 1.89
N GLU A 237 -10.04 11.40 2.13
CA GLU A 237 -9.34 11.99 3.28
C GLU A 237 -9.92 11.52 4.61
N ASN A 238 -11.20 11.16 4.61
CA ASN A 238 -11.88 10.66 5.79
C ASN A 238 -12.53 9.31 5.50
N ARG A 239 -11.88 8.23 5.89
CA ARG A 239 -12.33 6.84 5.69
C ARG A 239 -13.59 6.50 6.50
N PHE A 240 -13.96 7.36 7.44
CA PHE A 240 -15.06 7.17 8.38
C PHE A 240 -16.24 8.12 8.12
N GLU A 241 -16.21 8.90 7.03
CA GLU A 241 -17.39 9.71 6.67
C GLU A 241 -18.60 8.81 6.39
N LYS A 242 -19.74 9.20 6.96
CA LYS A 242 -21.00 8.55 6.63
C LYS A 242 -21.36 8.86 5.18
N ILE A 243 -21.57 7.83 4.39
CA ILE A 243 -21.93 7.95 2.97
C ILE A 243 -23.24 7.22 2.67
N SER A 244 -24.03 7.78 1.75
CA SER A 244 -25.32 7.22 1.33
C SER A 244 -25.20 6.14 0.26
N PHE A 245 -24.06 6.01 -0.39
CA PHE A 245 -23.81 5.12 -1.52
C PHE A 245 -22.74 4.07 -1.19
N ASN A 246 -22.64 3.04 -2.03
CA ASN A 246 -21.60 2.02 -1.90
C ASN A 246 -20.37 2.44 -2.70
N LEU A 247 -19.31 2.86 -2.03
CA LEU A 247 -18.10 3.33 -2.68
C LEU A 247 -17.05 2.23 -2.76
N ILE A 248 -16.48 2.05 -3.94
CA ILE A 248 -15.28 1.27 -4.17
C ILE A 248 -14.16 2.24 -4.56
N GLN A 249 -13.18 2.36 -3.70
CA GLN A 249 -12.01 3.19 -3.95
C GLN A 249 -10.87 2.32 -4.45
N LEU A 250 -10.49 2.48 -5.73
CA LEU A 250 -9.30 1.81 -6.28
C LEU A 250 -8.05 2.59 -5.87
N ILE A 251 -7.31 2.03 -4.96
CA ILE A 251 -6.04 2.59 -4.50
C ILE A 251 -4.89 1.64 -4.87
N GLY A 252 -3.69 2.13 -4.89
CA GLY A 252 -2.57 1.21 -4.91
C GLY A 252 -2.18 0.79 -3.51
N ASN A 253 -1.19 -0.06 -3.44
CA ASN A 253 -0.67 -0.64 -2.21
C ASN A 253 -0.18 0.37 -1.14
N HIS A 254 -0.06 1.67 -1.48
CA HIS A 254 0.37 2.71 -0.54
C HIS A 254 -0.61 2.97 0.62
N GLY A 255 -1.86 2.59 0.50
CA GLY A 255 -2.86 2.77 1.57
C GLY A 255 -2.97 1.59 2.52
N ILE A 256 -2.19 0.51 2.34
CA ILE A 256 -2.31 -0.69 3.19
C ILE A 256 -1.36 -0.60 4.37
N PRO A 257 -1.87 -0.79 5.59
CA PRO A 257 -1.04 -0.87 6.77
C PRO A 257 0.00 -1.98 6.65
N SER A 258 1.23 -1.68 7.02
CA SER A 258 2.32 -2.65 7.09
C SER A 258 2.89 -2.62 8.51
N VAL A 259 3.00 -3.78 9.14
CA VAL A 259 3.58 -3.90 10.50
C VAL A 259 4.93 -3.21 10.59
N SER A 260 5.78 -3.35 9.58
CA SER A 260 7.11 -2.72 9.58
C SER A 260 7.07 -1.19 9.46
N ILE A 261 6.07 -0.64 8.81
CA ILE A 261 5.89 0.83 8.71
C ILE A 261 5.20 1.38 9.95
N GLU A 262 4.23 0.66 10.50
CA GLU A 262 3.60 1.03 11.77
C GLU A 262 4.61 1.05 12.91
N ASP A 263 5.49 0.04 12.99
CA ASP A 263 6.60 0.00 13.94
C ASP A 263 7.56 1.20 13.76
N LEU A 264 7.84 1.58 12.51
CA LEU A 264 8.66 2.76 12.22
C LEU A 264 7.99 4.06 12.66
N MET A 265 6.69 4.22 12.41
CA MET A 265 5.93 5.39 12.87
C MET A 265 5.89 5.48 14.39
N SER A 266 5.67 4.35 15.05
CA SER A 266 5.67 4.25 16.50
C SER A 266 7.01 4.65 17.11
N LYS A 267 8.11 4.18 16.56
CA LYS A 267 9.47 4.57 17.00
C LYS A 267 9.76 6.07 16.85
N ILE A 268 9.14 6.74 15.87
CA ILE A 268 9.37 8.15 15.59
C ILE A 268 8.46 9.07 16.41
N TYR A 269 7.19 8.73 16.51
CA TYR A 269 6.16 9.62 17.05
C TYR A 269 5.40 9.07 18.26
N GLY A 270 5.61 7.81 18.65
CA GLY A 270 4.79 7.18 19.68
C GLY A 270 3.32 7.09 19.25
N GLU A 271 2.40 7.27 20.18
CA GLU A 271 0.94 7.17 19.97
C GLU A 271 0.29 8.40 19.32
N ASN A 272 1.05 9.47 19.07
CA ASN A 272 0.50 10.77 18.71
C ASN A 272 0.20 10.95 17.20
N VAL A 273 0.03 9.87 16.45
CA VAL A 273 -0.25 9.97 15.01
C VAL A 273 -1.75 9.85 14.76
N THR A 274 -2.37 10.96 14.34
CA THR A 274 -3.80 10.92 13.97
C THR A 274 -4.05 10.02 12.76
N PRO A 275 -5.24 9.42 12.58
CA PRO A 275 -5.56 8.60 11.41
C PRO A 275 -5.34 9.32 10.07
N THR A 276 -5.60 10.62 10.00
CA THR A 276 -5.36 11.43 8.80
C THR A 276 -3.87 11.59 8.52
N ASP A 277 -3.07 11.89 9.55
CA ASP A 277 -1.63 12.03 9.43
C ASP A 277 -0.99 10.68 9.09
N LYS A 278 -1.46 9.60 9.69
CA LYS A 278 -1.04 8.24 9.39
C LYS A 278 -1.24 7.89 7.92
N ALA A 279 -2.39 8.23 7.33
CA ALA A 279 -2.64 8.02 5.91
C ALA A 279 -1.66 8.81 5.02
N LEU A 280 -1.38 10.06 5.38
CA LEU A 280 -0.42 10.92 4.68
C LEU A 280 1.01 10.38 4.77
N LEU A 281 1.42 9.95 5.96
CA LEU A 281 2.74 9.34 6.17
C LEU A 281 2.86 8.03 5.38
N LEU A 282 1.84 7.18 5.41
CA LEU A 282 1.81 5.94 4.63
C LEU A 282 2.00 6.19 3.13
N GLU A 283 1.37 7.20 2.56
CA GLU A 283 1.57 7.55 1.16
C GLU A 283 3.01 7.94 0.82
N SER A 284 3.73 8.52 1.77
CA SER A 284 5.10 8.98 1.58
C SER A 284 6.15 7.85 1.64
N THR A 285 5.81 6.73 2.30
CA THR A 285 6.77 5.66 2.67
C THR A 285 7.39 4.90 1.50
N PHE A 286 6.78 4.92 0.30
CA PHE A 286 7.38 4.25 -0.87
C PHE A 286 8.80 4.76 -1.18
N ARG A 287 9.15 5.97 -0.75
CA ARG A 287 10.49 6.55 -0.93
C ARG A 287 11.54 5.84 -0.08
N LEU A 288 11.13 5.34 1.09
CA LEU A 288 11.98 4.60 2.01
C LEU A 288 12.32 3.19 1.50
N GLU A 289 11.54 2.67 0.55
CA GLU A 289 11.82 1.37 -0.05
C GLU A 289 13.07 1.42 -0.96
N ILE A 290 13.41 2.58 -1.51
CA ILE A 290 14.54 2.71 -2.43
C ILE A 290 15.89 2.43 -1.76
N PRO A 291 16.24 3.03 -0.59
CA PRO A 291 17.47 2.66 0.09
C PRO A 291 17.51 1.19 0.53
N ILE A 292 16.38 0.61 0.89
CA ILE A 292 16.30 -0.81 1.26
C ILE A 292 16.55 -1.70 0.03
N LEU A 293 15.92 -1.38 -1.10
CA LEU A 293 16.15 -2.05 -2.38
C LEU A 293 17.62 -1.95 -2.80
N ALA A 294 18.19 -0.75 -2.72
CA ALA A 294 19.61 -0.52 -3.02
C ALA A 294 20.51 -1.41 -2.17
N PHE A 295 20.31 -1.39 -0.85
CA PHE A 295 21.12 -2.21 0.06
C PHE A 295 20.96 -3.71 -0.17
N GLN A 296 19.73 -4.20 -0.38
CA GLN A 296 19.51 -5.62 -0.71
C GLN A 296 20.14 -6.01 -2.04
N THR A 297 20.11 -5.14 -3.04
CA THR A 297 20.79 -5.35 -4.33
C THR A 297 22.28 -5.50 -4.15
N LEU A 298 22.93 -4.57 -3.42
CA LEU A 298 24.36 -4.63 -3.14
C LEU A 298 24.74 -5.88 -2.35
N LYS A 299 23.93 -6.24 -1.36
CA LYS A 299 24.13 -7.46 -0.57
C LYS A 299 24.03 -8.72 -1.42
N LYS A 300 23.12 -8.76 -2.39
CA LYS A 300 22.98 -9.86 -3.34
C LYS A 300 24.21 -9.96 -4.26
N CYS A 301 24.75 -8.82 -4.72
CA CYS A 301 26.00 -8.78 -5.48
C CYS A 301 27.17 -9.37 -4.67
N ILE A 302 27.32 -8.97 -3.41
CA ILE A 302 28.38 -9.48 -2.53
C ILE A 302 28.23 -10.99 -2.30
N ASN A 303 27.01 -11.45 -2.01
CA ASN A 303 26.73 -12.87 -1.79
C ASN A 303 26.98 -13.73 -3.03
N SER A 304 26.96 -13.14 -4.23
CA SER A 304 27.36 -13.80 -5.47
C SER A 304 28.88 -13.85 -5.67
N GLY A 305 29.66 -13.41 -4.69
CA GLY A 305 31.13 -13.46 -4.71
C GLY A 305 31.81 -12.27 -5.39
N LEU A 306 31.08 -11.21 -5.71
CA LEU A 306 31.65 -10.02 -6.35
C LEU A 306 32.48 -9.21 -5.34
N THR A 307 33.76 -9.02 -5.64
CA THR A 307 34.69 -8.20 -4.84
C THR A 307 34.72 -6.74 -5.30
N ASN A 308 34.34 -6.48 -6.55
CA ASN A 308 34.11 -5.16 -7.12
C ASN A 308 32.71 -5.12 -7.72
N ILE A 309 31.91 -4.13 -7.34
CA ILE A 309 30.52 -3.98 -7.81
C ILE A 309 30.46 -2.80 -8.76
N GLU A 310 30.28 -3.09 -10.03
CA GLU A 310 30.10 -2.11 -11.10
C GLU A 310 28.61 -1.88 -11.41
N ASP A 311 28.28 -0.82 -12.12
CA ASP A 311 26.92 -0.48 -12.52
C ASP A 311 26.21 -1.66 -13.22
N GLN A 312 26.96 -2.42 -14.05
CA GLN A 312 26.40 -3.57 -14.76
C GLN A 312 25.97 -4.68 -13.79
N ASN A 313 26.74 -4.94 -12.74
CA ASN A 313 26.39 -5.94 -11.72
C ASN A 313 25.12 -5.53 -10.96
N ILE A 314 24.98 -4.23 -10.68
CA ILE A 314 23.79 -3.68 -10.03
C ILE A 314 22.57 -3.85 -10.94
N LEU A 315 22.69 -3.52 -12.23
CA LEU A 315 21.62 -3.67 -13.22
C LEU A 315 21.14 -5.11 -13.34
N GLU A 316 22.07 -6.04 -13.49
CA GLU A 316 21.77 -7.47 -13.59
C GLU A 316 21.10 -7.99 -12.31
N THR A 317 21.56 -7.53 -11.15
CA THR A 317 20.97 -7.90 -9.86
C THR A 317 19.57 -7.33 -9.68
N LEU A 318 19.32 -6.07 -10.07
CA LEU A 318 17.97 -5.48 -10.03
C LEU A 318 17.01 -6.25 -10.96
N LEU A 319 17.45 -6.60 -12.17
CA LEU A 319 16.67 -7.40 -13.12
C LEU A 319 16.51 -8.86 -12.68
N SER A 320 17.33 -9.37 -11.77
CA SER A 320 17.17 -10.71 -11.23
C SER A 320 16.01 -10.82 -10.23
N PHE A 321 15.48 -9.70 -9.75
CA PHE A 321 14.20 -9.67 -9.04
C PHE A 321 13.06 -9.73 -10.05
N ASN A 322 12.78 -10.89 -10.65
CA ASN A 322 11.88 -11.01 -11.79
C ASN A 322 10.88 -12.18 -11.75
N ASN A 323 10.81 -12.89 -10.64
CA ASN A 323 9.88 -14.00 -10.48
C ASN A 323 9.36 -14.09 -9.03
N ASP A 324 8.31 -14.87 -8.82
CA ASP A 324 7.63 -15.00 -7.52
C ASP A 324 8.54 -15.49 -6.39
N SER A 325 9.59 -16.23 -6.72
CA SER A 325 10.56 -16.76 -5.75
C SER A 325 11.74 -15.81 -5.47
N ASP A 326 11.95 -14.83 -6.32
CA ASP A 326 13.07 -13.87 -6.22
C ASP A 326 12.62 -12.45 -6.55
N VAL A 327 11.75 -11.91 -5.71
CA VAL A 327 11.33 -10.51 -5.71
C VAL A 327 12.01 -9.75 -4.59
N PHE A 328 12.16 -8.45 -4.76
CA PHE A 328 12.52 -7.57 -3.66
C PHE A 328 11.37 -7.51 -2.66
N VAL A 329 11.68 -7.70 -1.39
CA VAL A 329 10.74 -7.55 -0.29
C VAL A 329 11.23 -6.42 0.61
N GLY A 330 10.52 -5.31 0.57
CA GLY A 330 10.74 -4.14 1.41
C GLY A 330 10.00 -4.21 2.74
N LYS A 331 9.94 -3.08 3.44
CA LYS A 331 9.14 -2.96 4.67
C LYS A 331 7.64 -3.01 4.37
N ARG A 332 7.23 -2.59 3.17
CA ARG A 332 5.83 -2.48 2.77
C ARG A 332 5.57 -2.94 1.35
N ILE A 333 6.46 -2.67 0.43
CA ILE A 333 6.28 -2.88 -1.00
C ILE A 333 7.21 -3.98 -1.47
N GLN A 334 6.71 -4.77 -2.41
CA GLN A 334 7.52 -5.72 -3.16
C GLN A 334 7.77 -5.16 -4.56
N TYR A 335 8.97 -5.39 -5.08
CA TYR A 335 9.31 -5.06 -6.47
C TYR A 335 9.89 -6.27 -7.18
N GLY A 336 9.49 -6.43 -8.43
CA GLY A 336 10.16 -7.29 -9.40
C GLY A 336 10.22 -6.54 -10.72
N PHE A 337 11.26 -6.74 -11.53
CA PHE A 337 11.47 -5.96 -12.74
C PHE A 337 11.56 -6.85 -13.97
N ASN A 338 10.84 -6.49 -15.04
CA ASN A 338 10.98 -7.10 -16.35
C ASN A 338 12.18 -6.52 -17.13
N GLN A 339 12.43 -7.04 -18.32
CA GLN A 339 13.51 -6.57 -19.21
C GLN A 339 13.36 -5.12 -19.66
N SER A 340 12.20 -4.52 -19.50
CA SER A 340 11.93 -3.10 -19.75
C SER A 340 12.02 -2.24 -18.50
N ASN A 341 12.60 -2.77 -17.41
CA ASN A 341 12.73 -2.12 -16.09
C ASN A 341 11.37 -1.66 -15.50
N GLU A 342 10.31 -2.37 -15.83
CA GLU A 342 8.97 -2.10 -15.28
C GLU A 342 8.67 -3.08 -14.15
N ASN A 343 8.10 -2.56 -13.08
CA ASN A 343 7.64 -3.39 -11.97
C ASN A 343 6.58 -4.38 -12.47
N ILE A 344 6.85 -5.68 -12.30
CA ILE A 344 5.93 -6.77 -12.67
C ILE A 344 4.91 -7.06 -11.59
N LEU A 345 5.17 -6.65 -10.37
CA LEU A 345 4.25 -6.83 -9.24
C LEU A 345 3.20 -5.72 -9.25
N LYS A 346 2.08 -6.02 -9.84
CA LYS A 346 0.99 -5.07 -10.11
C LYS A 346 -0.05 -5.17 -9.00
N GLU A 347 0.31 -4.82 -7.79
CA GLU A 347 -0.62 -4.81 -6.68
C GLU A 347 -1.43 -3.51 -6.65
N ASN A 348 -2.70 -3.60 -6.97
CA ASN A 348 -3.69 -2.58 -6.69
C ASN A 348 -4.65 -3.10 -5.64
N TYR A 349 -5.24 -2.23 -4.84
CA TYR A 349 -6.22 -2.62 -3.84
C TYR A 349 -7.48 -1.79 -4.02
N ALA A 350 -8.61 -2.39 -3.75
CA ALA A 350 -9.88 -1.70 -3.71
C ALA A 350 -10.40 -1.68 -2.27
N TYR A 351 -10.63 -0.50 -1.73
CA TYR A 351 -11.40 -0.36 -0.50
C TYR A 351 -12.87 -0.25 -0.83
N THR A 352 -13.70 -1.04 -0.17
CA THR A 352 -15.14 -0.87 -0.24
C THR A 352 -15.65 -0.16 1.00
N PHE A 353 -16.34 0.94 0.79
CA PHE A 353 -17.02 1.68 1.84
C PHE A 353 -18.52 1.47 1.62
N PRO A 354 -19.16 0.66 2.45
CA PRO A 354 -20.59 0.42 2.32
C PRO A 354 -21.39 1.66 2.71
N ASN A 355 -22.60 1.77 2.16
CA ASN A 355 -23.56 2.77 2.58
C ASN A 355 -23.77 2.70 4.10
N SER A 356 -23.36 3.73 4.81
CA SER A 356 -23.39 3.80 6.27
C SER A 356 -24.62 4.55 6.83
N LEU A 357 -25.42 5.21 5.95
CA LEU A 357 -26.62 5.93 6.38
C LEU A 357 -27.84 5.02 6.57
N GLN A 358 -27.91 3.90 5.84
CA GLN A 358 -29.09 3.02 5.85
C GLN A 358 -29.04 1.88 6.85
N ASN A 359 -27.89 1.61 7.47
CA ASN A 359 -27.72 0.50 8.39
C ASN A 359 -26.99 0.95 9.65
N GLU A 360 -27.69 0.97 10.77
CA GLU A 360 -27.09 1.12 12.10
C GLU A 360 -26.15 -0.05 12.48
N LYS A 361 -26.12 -1.12 11.67
CA LYS A 361 -25.22 -2.25 11.88
C LYS A 361 -23.91 -1.99 11.17
N PHE A 362 -22.86 -2.00 11.94
CA PHE A 362 -21.48 -1.87 11.53
C PHE A 362 -21.16 -2.79 10.34
N LYS A 363 -20.89 -2.22 9.16
CA LYS A 363 -20.41 -2.97 8.00
C LYS A 363 -18.90 -2.81 7.92
N ILE A 364 -18.22 -3.94 7.99
CA ILE A 364 -16.76 -3.97 7.88
C ILE A 364 -16.35 -3.58 6.45
N PRO A 365 -15.49 -2.55 6.26
CA PRO A 365 -15.01 -2.21 4.93
C PRO A 365 -14.18 -3.37 4.37
N LYS A 366 -14.51 -3.83 3.17
CA LYS A 366 -13.79 -4.90 2.48
C LYS A 366 -12.67 -4.29 1.64
N ILE A 367 -11.49 -4.84 1.77
CA ILE A 367 -10.38 -4.55 0.87
C ILE A 367 -10.36 -5.63 -0.20
N LEU A 368 -10.69 -5.27 -1.42
CA LEU A 368 -10.59 -6.20 -2.55
C LEU A 368 -9.15 -6.18 -3.07
N HIS A 369 -8.48 -7.31 -3.02
CA HIS A 369 -7.14 -7.42 -3.57
C HIS A 369 -7.22 -7.63 -5.08
N PRO A 370 -6.51 -6.87 -5.91
CA PRO A 370 -6.57 -7.02 -7.37
C PRO A 370 -5.94 -8.30 -7.89
N SER A 371 -5.12 -8.98 -7.11
CA SER A 371 -4.69 -10.33 -7.46
C SER A 371 -5.86 -11.33 -7.49
N GLN A 372 -7.05 -10.94 -7.01
CA GLN A 372 -8.27 -11.66 -7.37
C GLN A 372 -8.47 -11.75 -8.89
N PHE A 373 -7.82 -10.87 -9.63
CA PHE A 373 -7.89 -10.77 -11.09
C PHE A 373 -6.51 -10.88 -11.74
N SER A 374 -5.56 -11.59 -11.15
CA SER A 374 -4.27 -11.80 -11.80
C SER A 374 -4.41 -12.67 -13.03
N THR A 375 -3.76 -12.26 -14.10
CA THR A 375 -3.68 -13.06 -15.32
C THR A 375 -2.55 -14.05 -15.18
N ILE A 376 -2.88 -15.31 -14.88
CA ILE A 376 -1.92 -16.41 -14.88
C ILE A 376 -2.10 -17.19 -16.18
N ASN A 377 -1.04 -17.30 -16.98
CA ASN A 377 -1.06 -17.99 -18.30
C ASN A 377 -2.15 -17.46 -19.24
N GLY A 378 -2.37 -16.14 -19.26
CA GLY A 378 -3.37 -15.51 -20.12
C GLY A 378 -4.82 -15.67 -19.65
N LYS A 379 -5.07 -16.30 -18.51
CA LYS A 379 -6.40 -16.44 -17.93
C LYS A 379 -6.51 -15.62 -16.66
N ILE A 380 -7.61 -14.90 -16.51
CA ILE A 380 -7.94 -14.20 -15.28
C ILE A 380 -8.30 -15.27 -14.24
N GLN A 381 -7.50 -15.39 -13.20
CA GLN A 381 -7.81 -16.22 -12.03
C GLN A 381 -8.29 -15.31 -10.89
N GLN A 382 -9.37 -15.73 -10.26
CA GLN A 382 -9.89 -15.09 -9.06
C GLN A 382 -9.36 -15.83 -7.82
N PHE A 383 -8.66 -15.12 -6.95
CA PHE A 383 -8.27 -15.59 -5.62
C PHE A 383 -9.32 -15.21 -4.61
N ASN A 384 -9.64 -16.10 -3.70
CA ASN A 384 -10.55 -15.81 -2.59
C ASN A 384 -9.79 -15.01 -1.52
N THR A 385 -10.37 -13.90 -1.07
CA THR A 385 -9.80 -13.10 0.01
C THR A 385 -10.54 -13.42 1.31
N VAL A 386 -9.77 -13.71 2.35
CA VAL A 386 -10.26 -13.80 3.72
C VAL A 386 -9.88 -12.49 4.42
N TYR A 387 -10.87 -11.68 4.73
CA TYR A 387 -10.63 -10.44 5.49
C TYR A 387 -10.67 -10.78 6.96
N ASN A 388 -9.81 -10.12 7.75
CA ASN A 388 -9.79 -10.29 9.18
C ASN A 388 -9.78 -8.94 9.89
N TYR A 389 -10.46 -8.92 11.03
CA TYR A 389 -10.42 -7.83 11.99
C TYR A 389 -10.28 -8.43 13.38
N ILE A 390 -9.40 -7.86 14.17
CA ILE A 390 -9.17 -8.25 15.57
C ILE A 390 -9.59 -7.08 16.44
N ASP A 391 -10.41 -7.38 17.45
CA ASP A 391 -10.85 -6.47 18.47
C ASP A 391 -10.42 -7.06 19.81
N VAL A 392 -9.37 -6.50 20.41
CA VAL A 392 -8.74 -7.03 21.61
C VAL A 392 -9.52 -6.58 22.83
N LEU A 393 -10.08 -7.54 23.56
CA LEU A 393 -10.87 -7.30 24.78
C LEU A 393 -10.02 -7.27 26.04
N ARG A 394 -9.00 -8.14 26.11
CA ARG A 394 -8.16 -8.26 27.28
C ARG A 394 -6.81 -8.88 26.94
N ILE A 395 -5.77 -8.39 27.58
CA ILE A 395 -4.44 -9.00 27.62
C ILE A 395 -4.13 -9.37 29.06
N THR A 396 -3.73 -10.60 29.26
CA THR A 396 -3.39 -11.11 30.60
C THR A 396 -2.14 -11.99 30.56
N ASN A 397 -1.57 -12.25 31.74
CA ASN A 397 -0.46 -13.20 31.90
C ASN A 397 0.71 -12.95 30.94
N ILE A 398 1.15 -11.68 30.83
CA ILE A 398 2.39 -11.39 30.11
C ILE A 398 3.55 -11.93 30.93
N ASP A 399 4.11 -13.06 30.49
CA ASP A 399 5.24 -13.71 31.14
C ASP A 399 6.51 -13.52 30.31
N ILE A 400 7.36 -12.61 30.74
CA ILE A 400 8.62 -12.29 30.07
C ILE A 400 9.59 -13.46 30.09
N LYS A 401 9.57 -14.26 31.18
CA LYS A 401 10.47 -15.40 31.38
C LYS A 401 10.13 -16.53 30.43
N GLU A 402 8.85 -16.88 30.36
CA GLU A 402 8.33 -17.92 29.48
C GLU A 402 8.07 -17.39 28.07
N LYS A 403 8.17 -16.07 27.86
CA LYS A 403 7.93 -15.36 26.58
C LYS A 403 6.53 -15.64 26.02
N THR A 404 5.54 -15.69 26.90
CA THR A 404 4.14 -15.94 26.54
C THR A 404 3.22 -14.86 27.06
N TRP A 405 2.07 -14.71 26.40
CA TRP A 405 1.00 -13.81 26.82
C TRP A 405 -0.36 -14.38 26.44
N THR A 406 -1.39 -14.02 27.17
CA THR A 406 -2.76 -14.47 26.91
C THR A 406 -3.58 -13.31 26.34
N ALA A 407 -4.25 -13.53 25.24
CA ALA A 407 -5.21 -12.60 24.66
C ALA A 407 -6.63 -13.16 24.69
N GLU A 408 -7.58 -12.28 25.04
CA GLU A 408 -9.00 -12.46 24.80
C GLU A 408 -9.42 -11.44 23.75
N PHE A 409 -9.99 -11.88 22.65
CA PHE A 409 -10.32 -10.99 21.54
C PHE A 409 -11.48 -11.51 20.69
N TYR A 410 -12.15 -10.60 19.99
CA TYR A 410 -12.99 -10.98 18.87
C TYR A 410 -12.17 -11.03 17.60
N LEU A 411 -12.39 -12.09 16.82
CA LEU A 411 -11.88 -12.23 15.46
C LEU A 411 -13.05 -12.25 14.50
N ASP A 412 -13.16 -11.20 13.71
CA ASP A 412 -14.10 -11.18 12.60
C ASP A 412 -13.41 -11.68 11.34
N LEU A 413 -13.97 -12.72 10.72
CA LEU A 413 -13.52 -13.24 9.44
C LEU A 413 -14.62 -13.05 8.40
N VAL A 414 -14.25 -12.44 7.26
CA VAL A 414 -15.15 -12.26 6.12
C VAL A 414 -14.61 -13.07 4.95
N SER A 415 -15.33 -14.11 4.55
CA SER A 415 -14.87 -15.09 3.57
C SER A 415 -16.05 -15.73 2.84
N GLN A 416 -15.79 -16.29 1.66
CA GLN A 416 -16.76 -17.12 0.95
C GLN A 416 -16.88 -18.56 1.54
N SER A 417 -16.02 -18.90 2.50
CA SER A 417 -16.06 -20.20 3.19
C SER A 417 -17.13 -20.23 4.26
N ASP A 418 -17.76 -21.38 4.42
CA ASP A 418 -18.69 -21.62 5.53
C ASP A 418 -17.97 -21.79 6.88
N ASP A 419 -16.69 -22.17 6.88
CA ASP A 419 -15.85 -22.29 8.06
C ASP A 419 -14.53 -21.50 7.87
N PRO A 420 -14.57 -20.17 7.98
CA PRO A 420 -13.39 -19.36 7.74
C PRO A 420 -12.30 -19.51 8.80
N LEU A 421 -12.65 -19.84 10.05
CA LEU A 421 -11.64 -20.03 11.11
C LEU A 421 -10.74 -21.24 10.84
N ASN A 422 -11.28 -22.30 10.25
CA ASN A 422 -10.50 -23.47 9.89
C ASN A 422 -9.47 -23.19 8.79
N GLN A 423 -9.59 -22.09 8.07
CA GLN A 423 -8.61 -21.66 7.06
C GLN A 423 -7.42 -20.91 7.67
N VAL A 424 -7.54 -20.41 8.89
CA VAL A 424 -6.54 -19.58 9.55
C VAL A 424 -5.58 -20.44 10.39
N ILE A 425 -4.30 -20.08 10.34
CA ILE A 425 -3.25 -20.61 11.22
C ILE A 425 -2.73 -19.44 12.05
N PHE A 426 -2.72 -19.58 13.36
CA PHE A 426 -2.01 -18.68 14.26
C PHE A 426 -0.56 -19.14 14.38
N ASN A 427 0.37 -18.36 13.78
CA ASN A 427 1.77 -18.79 13.64
C ASN A 427 2.56 -18.78 14.96
N ASN A 428 2.13 -17.99 15.91
CA ASN A 428 2.79 -17.83 17.21
C ASN A 428 1.90 -18.29 18.38
N LEU A 429 0.99 -19.20 18.12
CA LEU A 429 0.23 -19.88 19.19
C LEU A 429 1.23 -20.67 20.05
N SER A 430 1.19 -20.45 21.37
CA SER A 430 2.13 -21.12 22.27
C SER A 430 1.84 -22.63 22.34
N SER A 431 2.91 -23.40 22.16
CA SER A 431 2.85 -24.88 22.24
C SER A 431 2.85 -25.40 23.69
N THR A 432 3.18 -24.53 24.66
CA THR A 432 3.36 -24.92 26.07
C THR A 432 2.08 -24.88 26.89
N ASN A 433 1.00 -24.30 26.33
CA ASN A 433 -0.26 -24.17 27.06
C ASN A 433 -1.44 -24.49 26.13
N ASP A 434 -2.22 -25.50 26.46
CA ASP A 434 -3.44 -25.94 25.77
C ASP A 434 -4.62 -24.95 25.83
N LYS A 435 -4.35 -23.65 26.02
CA LYS A 435 -5.39 -22.63 26.14
C LYS A 435 -5.70 -21.98 24.79
N PHE A 436 -6.12 -22.76 23.83
CA PHE A 436 -6.83 -22.23 22.68
C PHE A 436 -8.31 -22.58 22.80
N SER A 437 -9.16 -21.60 22.93
CA SER A 437 -10.60 -21.77 22.85
C SER A 437 -11.20 -20.79 21.86
N SER A 438 -12.12 -21.25 21.04
CA SER A 438 -12.87 -20.42 20.12
C SER A 438 -14.35 -20.72 20.20
N LYS A 439 -15.16 -19.67 20.12
CA LYS A 439 -16.63 -19.80 20.10
C LYS A 439 -17.18 -18.84 19.05
N GLU A 440 -17.96 -19.38 18.12
CA GLU A 440 -18.72 -18.55 17.19
C GLU A 440 -19.78 -17.76 17.98
N ILE A 441 -19.80 -16.44 17.82
CA ILE A 441 -20.75 -15.53 18.51
C ILE A 441 -21.92 -15.22 17.60
N TRP A 442 -21.65 -14.88 16.35
CA TRP A 442 -22.67 -14.65 15.34
C TRP A 442 -22.12 -14.86 13.93
N ARG A 443 -23.05 -15.08 13.01
CA ARG A 443 -22.79 -15.24 11.58
C ARG A 443 -23.78 -14.43 10.77
N ARG A 444 -23.32 -13.82 9.70
CA ARG A 444 -24.16 -13.13 8.72
C ARG A 444 -23.65 -13.43 7.32
N LYS A 445 -24.56 -13.68 6.39
CA LYS A 445 -24.26 -13.75 4.97
C LYS A 445 -24.49 -12.38 4.34
N ASP A 446 -23.53 -11.89 3.57
CA ASP A 446 -23.63 -10.64 2.82
C ASP A 446 -24.21 -10.91 1.41
N ASP A 447 -24.63 -9.83 0.72
CA ASP A 447 -25.22 -9.89 -0.61
C ASP A 447 -24.25 -10.44 -1.70
N ASP A 448 -22.93 -10.40 -1.43
CA ASP A 448 -21.88 -10.88 -2.34
C ASP A 448 -21.41 -12.32 -2.04
N ASP A 449 -22.22 -13.15 -1.42
CA ASP A 449 -21.90 -14.52 -0.98
C ASP A 449 -20.76 -14.63 0.04
N TYR A 450 -20.36 -13.54 0.68
CA TYR A 450 -19.43 -13.58 1.79
C TYR A 450 -20.15 -13.88 3.11
N ASN A 451 -19.55 -14.75 3.90
CA ASN A 451 -19.93 -14.96 5.29
C ASN A 451 -19.07 -14.07 6.19
N THR A 452 -19.71 -13.23 7.00
CA THR A 452 -19.05 -12.53 8.09
C THR A 452 -19.31 -13.29 9.37
N VAL A 453 -18.26 -13.79 10.01
CA VAL A 453 -18.36 -14.60 11.23
C VAL A 453 -17.49 -14.00 12.31
N ARG A 454 -18.10 -13.73 13.47
CA ARG A 454 -17.38 -13.28 14.67
C ARG A 454 -17.12 -14.44 15.60
N TYR A 455 -15.86 -14.62 15.97
CA TYR A 455 -15.42 -15.58 16.95
C TYR A 455 -14.91 -14.85 18.20
N TYR A 456 -15.28 -15.33 19.37
CA TYR A 456 -14.61 -15.01 20.62
C TYR A 456 -13.48 -16.01 20.82
N ILE A 457 -12.27 -15.52 21.01
CA ILE A 457 -11.07 -16.35 21.10
C ILE A 457 -10.34 -16.01 22.40
N VAL A 458 -9.91 -17.05 23.12
CA VAL A 458 -8.96 -16.96 24.22
C VAL A 458 -7.77 -17.85 23.86
N ALA A 459 -6.59 -17.27 23.79
CA ALA A 459 -5.40 -18.00 23.37
C ALA A 459 -4.11 -17.47 24.00
N ASN A 460 -3.15 -18.37 24.19
CA ASN A 460 -1.79 -18.02 24.58
C ASN A 460 -0.91 -17.91 23.34
N PHE A 461 -0.12 -16.84 23.27
CA PHE A 461 0.79 -16.57 22.18
C PHE A 461 2.22 -16.43 22.67
N ASP A 462 3.17 -16.87 21.83
CA ASP A 462 4.58 -16.62 22.05
C ASP A 462 4.94 -15.22 21.53
N PHE A 463 5.86 -14.54 22.21
CA PHE A 463 6.44 -13.28 21.75
C PHE A 463 7.94 -13.23 21.96
N LEU A 464 8.60 -12.30 21.25
CA LEU A 464 10.03 -12.09 21.43
C LEU A 464 10.26 -11.06 22.54
N ALA A 465 10.54 -11.53 23.75
CA ALA A 465 10.88 -10.64 24.86
C ALA A 465 12.26 -10.02 24.64
N ILE A 466 12.36 -8.70 24.79
CA ILE A 466 13.59 -7.93 24.71
C ILE A 466 13.85 -7.35 26.10
N ALA A 467 14.96 -7.70 26.71
CA ALA A 467 15.31 -7.31 28.09
C ALA A 467 16.47 -6.30 28.14
N ASP A 468 16.70 -5.54 27.08
CA ASP A 468 17.88 -4.68 26.93
C ASP A 468 17.86 -3.46 27.88
N ASN A 469 16.69 -3.05 28.40
CA ASN A 469 16.52 -1.84 29.22
C ASN A 469 15.70 -2.08 30.51
N TYR A 470 15.72 -3.28 31.04
CA TYR A 470 14.99 -3.55 32.31
C TYR A 470 15.38 -2.54 33.42
N PRO A 471 14.43 -1.94 34.16
CA PRO A 471 12.99 -2.23 34.22
C PRO A 471 12.12 -1.36 33.27
N PHE A 472 12.69 -0.62 32.37
CA PHE A 472 12.01 0.31 31.45
C PHE A 472 11.98 -0.25 30.01
N ASP A 473 11.85 -1.54 29.86
CA ASP A 473 11.85 -2.21 28.57
C ASP A 473 10.46 -2.21 27.93
N TRP A 474 10.49 -2.01 26.61
CA TRP A 474 9.31 -2.08 25.76
C TRP A 474 9.13 -3.50 25.26
N GLN A 475 7.92 -4.02 25.38
CA GLN A 475 7.61 -5.34 24.87
C GLN A 475 6.62 -5.22 23.71
N SER A 476 6.88 -5.98 22.63
CA SER A 476 5.96 -6.09 21.52
C SER A 476 5.26 -7.44 21.57
N VAL A 477 4.02 -7.46 21.98
CA VAL A 477 3.15 -8.64 21.89
C VAL A 477 2.38 -8.60 20.57
N TYR A 478 2.18 -9.75 19.94
CA TYR A 478 1.54 -9.78 18.63
C TYR A 478 0.78 -11.09 18.37
N ILE A 479 -0.24 -10.99 17.53
CA ILE A 479 -0.96 -12.14 16.98
C ILE A 479 -0.56 -12.24 15.49
N SER A 480 0.04 -13.35 15.12
CA SER A 480 0.47 -13.59 13.74
C SER A 480 -0.40 -14.67 13.09
N MET A 481 -1.01 -14.33 11.97
CA MET A 481 -1.91 -15.23 11.25
C MET A 481 -1.45 -15.45 9.81
N THR A 482 -1.70 -16.66 9.30
CA THR A 482 -1.60 -17.01 7.88
C THR A 482 -2.77 -17.89 7.48
N LEU A 483 -2.94 -18.15 6.18
CA LEU A 483 -3.91 -19.11 5.68
C LEU A 483 -3.24 -20.46 5.45
N LYS A 484 -3.98 -21.55 5.64
CA LYS A 484 -3.53 -22.93 5.35
C LYS A 484 -3.20 -23.11 3.87
N ASP A 485 -4.00 -22.52 2.99
CA ASP A 485 -3.79 -22.55 1.54
C ASP A 485 -3.56 -21.13 1.01
N ASN A 486 -2.30 -20.75 0.91
CA ASN A 486 -1.90 -19.44 0.36
C ASN A 486 -1.86 -19.44 -1.18
N SER A 487 -2.05 -20.58 -1.85
CA SER A 487 -2.00 -20.67 -3.31
C SER A 487 -3.27 -20.14 -3.98
N LYS A 488 -4.39 -20.12 -3.24
CA LYS A 488 -5.72 -19.72 -3.75
C LYS A 488 -6.40 -18.66 -2.90
N HIS A 489 -5.84 -18.33 -1.75
CA HIS A 489 -6.44 -17.44 -0.77
C HIS A 489 -5.45 -16.40 -0.30
N ILE A 490 -5.95 -15.22 0.00
CA ILE A 490 -5.20 -14.09 0.55
C ILE A 490 -5.82 -13.68 1.87
N LEU A 491 -5.01 -13.55 2.92
CA LEU A 491 -5.43 -13.00 4.21
C LEU A 491 -5.19 -11.49 4.21
N GLN A 492 -6.24 -10.72 4.45
CA GLN A 492 -6.21 -9.27 4.38
C GLN A 492 -6.75 -8.65 5.66
N PRO A 493 -5.94 -7.89 6.42
CA PRO A 493 -6.43 -7.18 7.60
C PRO A 493 -7.33 -6.02 7.18
N ILE A 494 -8.35 -5.79 7.99
CA ILE A 494 -9.22 -4.61 7.89
C ILE A 494 -8.62 -3.55 8.82
N PRO A 495 -8.30 -2.35 8.33
CA PRO A 495 -7.67 -1.30 9.13
C PRO A 495 -8.71 -0.59 10.00
N LEU A 496 -9.03 -1.18 11.13
CA LEU A 496 -9.85 -0.59 12.19
C LEU A 496 -9.03 -0.49 13.47
N GLU A 497 -9.52 0.25 14.42
CA GLU A 497 -8.93 0.31 15.76
C GLU A 497 -8.98 -1.07 16.41
N LEU A 498 -7.87 -1.49 17.00
CA LEU A 498 -7.71 -2.82 17.59
C LEU A 498 -8.05 -2.87 19.07
N VAL A 499 -8.11 -1.71 19.70
CA VAL A 499 -8.27 -1.55 21.15
C VAL A 499 -9.10 -0.31 21.39
N ASP A 500 -10.05 -0.41 22.28
CA ASP A 500 -10.86 0.74 22.72
C ASP A 500 -10.01 1.70 23.58
N ASP A 501 -10.38 3.00 23.60
CA ASP A 501 -9.72 4.05 24.40
C ASP A 501 -9.73 3.73 25.91
N GLU A 502 -10.69 2.91 26.38
CA GLU A 502 -10.82 2.48 27.78
C GLU A 502 -10.08 1.17 28.08
N PHE A 503 -9.33 0.64 27.11
CA PHE A 503 -8.61 -0.62 27.28
C PHE A 503 -7.43 -0.43 28.23
N ASP A 504 -7.42 -1.18 29.32
CA ASP A 504 -6.37 -1.15 30.34
C ASP A 504 -5.76 -2.55 30.56
N ILE A 505 -4.47 -2.58 30.79
CA ILE A 505 -3.74 -3.79 31.14
C ILE A 505 -3.10 -3.56 32.50
N ASN A 506 -3.45 -4.38 33.48
CA ASN A 506 -2.81 -4.32 34.79
C ASN A 506 -1.29 -4.36 34.65
N GLU A 507 -0.62 -3.38 35.28
CA GLU A 507 0.85 -3.24 35.31
C GLU A 507 1.53 -2.86 33.98
N TRP A 508 0.79 -2.66 32.89
CA TRP A 508 1.33 -2.30 31.58
C TRP A 508 0.55 -1.15 30.96
N HIS A 509 1.26 -0.29 30.26
CA HIS A 509 0.66 0.75 29.44
C HIS A 509 0.81 0.39 27.95
N ILE A 510 -0.28 0.56 27.19
CA ILE A 510 -0.22 0.37 25.72
C ILE A 510 0.23 1.68 25.09
N GLU A 511 1.35 1.66 24.43
CA GLU A 511 1.82 2.82 23.66
C GLU A 511 1.29 2.84 22.24
N ASN A 512 1.08 1.68 21.63
CA ASN A 512 0.57 1.59 20.27
C ASN A 512 -0.02 0.21 19.97
N ALA A 513 -1.14 0.21 19.24
CA ALA A 513 -1.76 -0.99 18.70
C ALA A 513 -2.07 -0.82 17.22
N PHE A 514 -1.65 -1.76 16.39
CA PHE A 514 -1.87 -1.71 14.95
C PHE A 514 -2.04 -3.09 14.31
N SER A 515 -2.74 -3.11 13.18
CA SER A 515 -2.88 -4.28 12.33
C SER A 515 -2.29 -4.02 10.95
N GLY A 516 -1.62 -4.99 10.37
CA GLY A 516 -1.02 -4.83 9.06
C GLY A 516 -0.49 -6.13 8.45
N ILE A 517 0.05 -6.01 7.24
CA ILE A 517 0.67 -7.11 6.51
C ILE A 517 2.18 -7.09 6.75
N LYS A 518 2.73 -8.25 7.12
CA LYS A 518 4.17 -8.47 7.16
C LYS A 518 4.55 -9.38 6.00
N TYR A 519 5.26 -8.86 5.03
CA TYR A 519 5.80 -9.66 3.94
C TYR A 519 6.95 -10.53 4.44
N LYS A 520 6.84 -11.83 4.22
CA LYS A 520 7.95 -12.77 4.45
C LYS A 520 8.35 -13.37 3.11
N LYS A 521 9.64 -13.41 2.81
CA LYS A 521 10.15 -14.19 1.69
C LYS A 521 9.98 -15.67 2.07
N ASN A 522 9.04 -16.35 1.46
CA ASN A 522 8.93 -17.79 1.60
C ASN A 522 10.09 -18.41 0.82
N PHE A 523 11.07 -18.97 1.51
CA PHE A 523 11.94 -19.95 0.90
C PHE A 523 11.09 -21.18 0.65
N LEU A 524 10.68 -21.39 -0.59
CA LEU A 524 10.20 -22.68 -1.02
C LEU A 524 11.31 -23.67 -0.70
N TYR A 525 11.08 -24.56 0.25
CA TYR A 525 11.89 -25.76 0.36
C TYR A 525 11.75 -26.44 -1.00
N LYS A 526 12.83 -26.47 -1.78
CA LYS A 526 12.97 -27.45 -2.82
C LYS A 526 13.07 -28.77 -2.06
N ASP A 527 12.00 -29.55 -2.06
CA ASP A 527 12.11 -30.96 -1.77
C ASP A 527 13.15 -31.54 -2.72
N THR A 528 14.25 -31.98 -2.14
CA THR A 528 15.33 -32.68 -2.81
C THR A 528 14.85 -34.05 -3.28
#